data_50d44d821c1599d5624bcf90cd1ea554
#
_entry.id   50d44d821c1599d5624bcf90cd1ea554
#
_cell.length_a   1.000
_cell.length_b   1.000
_cell.length_c   1.000
_cell.angle_alpha   90.00
_cell.angle_beta   90.00
_cell.angle_gamma   90.00
#
_symmetry.space_group_name_H-M   'P 1'
#
loop_
_entity.id
_entity.type
_entity.pdbx_description
1 polymer ?
#
loop_
_entity_poly.entity_id
_entity_poly.type
_entity_poly.pdbx_seq_one_letter_code
_entity_poly.pdbx_strand_id
1 'polypeptide(L)'
;MINRRLEAQEHKEWMNTVKEYKEKYPLTYDKGCLTCPEIMEAIYDITKGEAVITTEVGQHQMWAAQFYKYDKPRKLLTSGGLGTMGYGLGASLGAKVGNPDKIVVNIAGDGCFRMNLNELATASRYNIPVIEVIINNSVLGMVRQLSLIHI
;
A
#
# COMPACT_ATOMS: atom_id res chain seq x y z
N MET A 1 -20.91 1.41 17.43
CA MET A 1 -22.26 1.05 17.93
C MET A 1 -22.85 -0.16 17.20
N ILE A 2 -22.69 -0.30 15.88
CA ILE A 2 -23.21 -1.44 15.09
C ILE A 2 -22.60 -2.76 15.56
N ASN A 3 -21.28 -2.86 15.71
CA ASN A 3 -20.59 -4.11 16.10
C ASN A 3 -20.99 -4.67 17.48
N ARG A 4 -21.65 -3.88 18.36
CA ARG A 4 -22.16 -4.38 19.64
C ARG A 4 -23.48 -5.11 19.52
N ARG A 5 -24.15 -5.04 18.35
CA ARG A 5 -25.46 -5.65 18.08
C ARG A 5 -25.38 -6.81 17.10
N LEU A 6 -24.20 -7.09 16.55
CA LEU A 6 -24.00 -8.20 15.64
C LEU A 6 -23.38 -9.36 16.39
N GLU A 7 -23.96 -10.54 16.25
CA GLU A 7 -23.31 -11.77 16.64
C GLU A 7 -22.17 -12.10 15.68
N ALA A 8 -21.05 -12.57 16.20
CA ALA A 8 -19.93 -13.01 15.40
C ALA A 8 -20.34 -14.21 14.54
N GLN A 9 -20.21 -14.09 13.24
CA GLN A 9 -20.48 -15.18 12.29
C GLN A 9 -19.19 -15.59 11.58
N GLU A 10 -18.95 -16.86 11.47
CA GLU A 10 -17.73 -17.43 10.86
C GLU A 10 -17.91 -17.67 9.36
N HIS A 11 -18.62 -17.05 8.59
CA HIS A 11 -18.80 -17.15 7.12
C HIS A 11 -17.95 -18.25 6.42
N LYS A 12 -17.98 -19.47 6.94
CA LYS A 12 -17.09 -20.58 6.55
C LYS A 12 -17.14 -20.91 5.06
N GLU A 13 -18.32 -20.96 4.49
CA GLU A 13 -18.51 -21.26 3.06
C GLU A 13 -17.84 -20.19 2.19
N TRP A 14 -18.07 -18.92 2.50
CA TRP A 14 -17.43 -17.81 1.79
C TRP A 14 -15.90 -17.83 1.92
N MET A 15 -15.40 -18.06 3.12
CA MET A 15 -13.97 -18.16 3.37
C MET A 15 -13.32 -19.34 2.65
N ASN A 16 -14.03 -20.47 2.52
CA ASN A 16 -13.56 -21.61 1.74
C ASN A 16 -13.50 -21.28 0.25
N THR A 17 -14.54 -20.65 -0.29
CA THR A 17 -14.56 -20.19 -1.68
C THR A 17 -13.38 -19.24 -1.99
N VAL A 18 -13.11 -18.29 -1.07
CA VAL A 18 -11.96 -17.38 -1.22
C VAL A 18 -10.62 -18.15 -1.21
N LYS A 19 -10.47 -19.17 -0.35
CA LYS A 19 -9.26 -20.01 -0.31
C LYS A 19 -9.09 -20.80 -1.61
N GLU A 20 -10.15 -21.45 -2.09
CA GLU A 20 -10.15 -22.19 -3.36
C GLU A 20 -9.73 -21.30 -4.54
N TYR A 21 -10.24 -20.06 -4.60
CA TYR A 21 -9.84 -19.12 -5.65
C TYR A 21 -8.38 -18.68 -5.54
N LYS A 22 -7.86 -18.47 -4.32
CA LYS A 22 -6.45 -18.16 -4.12
C LYS A 22 -5.53 -19.29 -4.53
N GLU A 23 -5.94 -20.55 -4.31
CA GLU A 23 -5.19 -21.73 -4.73
C GLU A 23 -5.26 -21.94 -6.25
N LYS A 24 -6.44 -21.74 -6.83
CA LYS A 24 -6.68 -21.93 -8.27
C LYS A 24 -6.07 -20.83 -9.14
N TYR A 25 -6.03 -19.61 -8.62
CA TYR A 25 -5.55 -18.41 -9.34
C TYR A 25 -4.53 -17.66 -8.48
N PRO A 26 -3.35 -18.25 -8.22
CA PRO A 26 -2.34 -17.59 -7.42
C PRO A 26 -1.81 -16.35 -8.16
N LEU A 27 -1.52 -15.30 -7.40
CA LEU A 27 -0.80 -14.14 -7.92
C LEU A 27 0.65 -14.55 -8.16
N THR A 28 1.10 -14.45 -9.40
CA THR A 28 2.45 -14.80 -9.81
C THR A 28 3.15 -13.62 -10.45
N TYR A 29 4.48 -13.60 -10.39
CA TYR A 29 5.33 -12.61 -11.03
C TYR A 29 6.70 -13.23 -11.37
N ASP A 30 7.40 -12.62 -12.32
CA ASP A 30 8.73 -13.08 -12.75
C ASP A 30 9.78 -12.71 -11.70
N LYS A 31 10.58 -13.69 -11.29
CA LYS A 31 11.65 -13.53 -10.27
C LYS A 31 13.04 -13.24 -10.85
N GLY A 32 13.13 -12.94 -12.14
CA GLY A 32 14.42 -12.73 -12.83
C GLY A 32 14.96 -11.30 -12.81
N CYS A 33 14.19 -10.34 -12.31
CA CYS A 33 14.56 -8.93 -12.21
C CYS A 33 13.88 -8.29 -11.01
N LEU A 34 14.40 -7.15 -10.54
CA LEU A 34 13.78 -6.42 -9.45
C LEU A 34 12.37 -5.97 -9.82
N THR A 35 11.37 -6.55 -9.19
CA THR A 35 9.96 -6.29 -9.42
C THR A 35 9.30 -5.63 -8.22
N CYS A 36 8.18 -4.93 -8.46
CA CYS A 36 7.42 -4.33 -7.36
C CYS A 36 6.87 -5.36 -6.36
N PRO A 37 6.36 -6.53 -6.79
CA PRO A 37 6.02 -7.60 -5.86
C PRO A 37 7.15 -8.00 -4.93
N GLU A 38 8.38 -8.18 -5.42
CA GLU A 38 9.54 -8.49 -4.57
C GLU A 38 9.83 -7.39 -3.56
N ILE A 39 9.68 -6.12 -3.95
CA ILE A 39 9.83 -5.00 -3.01
C ILE A 39 8.79 -5.07 -1.91
N MET A 40 7.52 -5.40 -2.23
CA MET A 40 6.46 -5.54 -1.23
C MET A 40 6.73 -6.70 -0.27
N GLU A 41 7.17 -7.84 -0.79
CA GLU A 41 7.56 -8.98 0.02
C GLU A 41 8.76 -8.66 0.91
N ALA A 42 9.79 -7.99 0.39
CA ALA A 42 10.96 -7.58 1.15
C ALA A 42 10.60 -6.60 2.29
N ILE A 43 9.72 -5.61 2.03
CA ILE A 43 9.24 -4.70 3.08
C ILE A 43 8.52 -5.49 4.18
N TYR A 44 7.69 -6.46 3.81
CA TYR A 44 7.00 -7.31 4.78
C TYR A 44 7.99 -8.11 5.62
N ASP A 45 8.96 -8.77 5.00
CA ASP A 45 9.93 -9.63 5.68
C ASP A 45 10.84 -8.82 6.63
N ILE A 46 11.36 -7.68 6.18
CA ILE A 46 12.21 -6.79 6.98
C ILE A 46 11.45 -6.23 8.19
N THR A 47 10.20 -5.83 7.99
CA THR A 47 9.35 -5.25 9.04
C THR A 47 8.58 -6.30 9.84
N LYS A 48 8.67 -7.57 9.46
CA LYS A 48 7.90 -8.69 10.02
C LYS A 48 6.39 -8.43 10.03
N GLY A 49 5.90 -7.72 9.01
CA GLY A 49 4.51 -7.32 8.88
C GLY A 49 4.04 -6.28 9.91
N GLU A 50 4.93 -5.71 10.75
CA GLU A 50 4.53 -4.74 11.79
C GLU A 50 4.45 -3.29 11.29
N ALA A 51 4.95 -3.00 10.10
CA ALA A 51 4.86 -1.66 9.54
C ALA A 51 3.41 -1.22 9.25
N VAL A 52 3.18 0.07 9.38
CA VAL A 52 2.02 0.73 8.79
C VAL A 52 2.39 1.13 7.37
N ILE A 53 1.65 0.64 6.41
CA ILE A 53 1.85 0.94 5.00
C ILE A 53 0.92 2.06 4.58
N THR A 54 1.47 3.10 4.00
CA THR A 54 0.69 4.10 3.27
C THR A 54 0.99 3.98 1.79
N THR A 55 0.06 4.30 0.93
CA THR A 55 0.31 4.26 -0.51
C THR A 55 -0.13 5.55 -1.17
N GLU A 56 0.63 5.94 -2.15
CA GLU A 56 0.15 6.82 -3.21
C GLU A 56 -0.77 6.06 -4.17
N VAL A 57 -1.23 6.70 -5.23
CA VAL A 57 -2.19 6.13 -6.19
C VAL A 57 -1.52 5.82 -7.52
N GLY A 58 -1.62 4.57 -7.96
CA GLY A 58 -1.02 4.07 -9.18
C GLY A 58 -0.82 2.56 -9.16
N GLN A 59 -0.03 2.02 -10.09
CA GLN A 59 0.28 0.58 -10.11
C GLN A 59 0.93 0.11 -8.80
N HIS A 60 1.78 0.92 -8.19
CA HIS A 60 2.39 0.65 -6.88
C HIS A 60 1.35 0.43 -5.77
N GLN A 61 0.21 1.14 -5.80
CA GLN A 61 -0.93 0.91 -4.91
C GLN A 61 -1.52 -0.48 -5.11
N MET A 62 -1.70 -0.88 -6.38
CA MET A 62 -2.24 -2.21 -6.72
C MET A 62 -1.31 -3.31 -6.21
N TRP A 63 0.01 -3.18 -6.45
CA TRP A 63 1.00 -4.16 -5.99
C TRP A 63 1.08 -4.21 -4.47
N ALA A 64 1.03 -3.07 -3.78
CA ALA A 64 0.99 -3.03 -2.33
C ALA A 64 -0.25 -3.76 -1.78
N ALA A 65 -1.43 -3.58 -2.40
CA ALA A 65 -2.64 -4.26 -2.00
C ALA A 65 -2.61 -5.78 -2.26
N GLN A 66 -1.92 -6.22 -3.33
CA GLN A 66 -1.90 -7.61 -3.77
C GLN A 66 -0.80 -8.45 -3.10
N PHE A 67 0.40 -7.90 -2.93
CA PHE A 67 1.58 -8.66 -2.54
C PHE A 67 2.07 -8.39 -1.12
N TYR A 68 1.74 -7.26 -0.51
CA TYR A 68 2.00 -7.08 0.93
C TYR A 68 0.96 -7.85 1.75
N LYS A 69 1.40 -8.64 2.72
CA LYS A 69 0.51 -9.46 3.55
C LYS A 69 -0.04 -8.64 4.73
N TYR A 70 -1.32 -8.33 4.68
CA TYR A 70 -2.02 -7.61 5.76
C TYR A 70 -2.72 -8.62 6.68
N ASP A 71 -2.12 -8.89 7.82
CA ASP A 71 -2.64 -9.82 8.84
C ASP A 71 -3.38 -9.12 9.99
N LYS A 72 -3.28 -7.79 10.06
CA LYS A 72 -3.91 -6.96 11.09
C LYS A 72 -4.68 -5.79 10.49
N PRO A 73 -5.82 -5.42 11.07
CA PRO A 73 -6.58 -4.26 10.60
C PRO A 73 -5.78 -2.96 10.82
N ARG A 74 -6.10 -1.93 10.03
CA ARG A 74 -5.51 -0.57 10.10
C ARG A 74 -4.01 -0.51 9.80
N LYS A 75 -3.48 -1.49 9.05
CA LYS A 75 -2.09 -1.51 8.58
C LYS A 75 -1.91 -0.91 7.19
N LEU A 76 -3.00 -0.70 6.45
CA LEU A 76 -2.99 -0.05 5.13
C LEU A 76 -3.79 1.24 5.17
N LEU A 77 -3.15 2.33 4.77
CA LEU A 77 -3.75 3.66 4.59
C LEU A 77 -3.60 4.05 3.12
N THR A 78 -4.71 4.15 2.43
CA THR A 78 -4.71 4.39 0.97
C THR A 78 -5.95 5.16 0.54
N SER A 79 -5.81 5.98 -0.49
CA SER A 79 -6.95 6.65 -1.13
C SER A 79 -7.63 5.70 -2.12
N GLY A 80 -8.28 4.65 -1.60
CA GLY A 80 -8.92 3.60 -2.41
C GLY A 80 -10.23 4.00 -3.06
N GLY A 81 -10.90 5.04 -2.58
CA GLY A 81 -12.17 5.53 -3.13
C GLY A 81 -11.97 6.58 -4.21
N LEU A 82 -11.40 7.72 -3.87
CA LEU A 82 -11.20 8.84 -4.79
C LEU A 82 -9.92 8.73 -5.64
N GLY A 83 -8.97 7.88 -5.26
CA GLY A 83 -7.73 7.71 -5.99
C GLY A 83 -6.88 8.98 -6.04
N THR A 84 -6.71 9.65 -4.91
CA THR A 84 -6.03 10.94 -4.83
C THR A 84 -4.52 10.76 -4.87
N MET A 85 -3.88 11.13 -5.97
CA MET A 85 -2.42 11.21 -6.07
C MET A 85 -1.90 12.31 -5.14
N GLY A 86 -0.77 12.06 -4.45
CA GLY A 86 -0.23 12.97 -3.44
C GLY A 86 -0.77 12.74 -2.01
N TYR A 87 -1.63 11.75 -1.81
CA TYR A 87 -2.19 11.41 -0.50
C TYR A 87 -1.16 10.76 0.45
N GLY A 88 -0.29 9.90 -0.10
CA GLY A 88 0.49 8.94 0.69
C GLY A 88 1.50 9.57 1.64
N LEU A 89 2.28 10.57 1.19
CA LEU A 89 3.27 11.23 2.03
C LEU A 89 2.61 11.92 3.25
N GLY A 90 1.56 12.71 3.03
CA GLY A 90 0.82 13.34 4.13
C GLY A 90 0.20 12.31 5.09
N ALA A 91 -0.36 11.22 4.54
CA ALA A 91 -0.91 10.13 5.35
C ALA A 91 0.18 9.41 6.16
N SER A 92 1.40 9.25 5.62
CA SER A 92 2.53 8.63 6.34
C SER A 92 2.98 9.47 7.52
N LEU A 93 3.07 10.79 7.35
CA LEU A 93 3.38 11.71 8.44
C LEU A 93 2.33 11.63 9.54
N GLY A 94 1.06 11.68 9.18
CA GLY A 94 -0.05 11.54 10.13
C GLY A 94 -0.05 10.19 10.85
N ALA A 95 0.21 9.10 10.11
CA ALA A 95 0.32 7.76 10.68
C ALA A 95 1.46 7.66 11.69
N LYS A 96 2.61 8.28 11.39
CA LYS A 96 3.78 8.27 12.28
C LYS A 96 3.54 9.10 13.54
N VAL A 97 2.90 10.26 13.42
CA VAL A 97 2.52 11.08 14.58
C VAL A 97 1.53 10.34 15.47
N GLY A 98 0.56 9.66 14.88
CA GLY A 98 -0.42 8.87 15.63
C GLY A 98 0.10 7.55 16.19
N ASN A 99 1.24 7.05 15.68
CA ASN A 99 1.87 5.79 16.09
C ASN A 99 3.40 5.95 16.15
N PRO A 100 3.93 6.70 17.12
CA PRO A 100 5.34 7.07 17.16
C PRO A 100 6.29 5.86 17.24
N ASP A 101 5.85 4.76 17.82
CA ASP A 101 6.66 3.54 18.00
C ASP A 101 6.61 2.59 16.78
N LYS A 102 5.77 2.88 15.78
CA LYS A 102 5.65 2.03 14.60
C LYS A 102 6.55 2.48 13.47
N ILE A 103 7.02 1.53 12.69
CA ILE A 103 7.62 1.81 11.39
C ILE A 103 6.47 2.20 10.45
N VAL A 104 6.65 3.31 9.73
CA VAL A 104 5.71 3.76 8.71
C VAL A 104 6.43 3.81 7.38
N VAL A 105 5.90 3.14 6.38
CA VAL A 105 6.46 3.07 5.04
C VAL A 105 5.43 3.61 4.04
N ASN A 106 5.79 4.63 3.30
CA ASN A 106 4.99 5.11 2.17
C ASN A 106 5.49 4.48 0.87
N ILE A 107 4.58 3.93 0.08
CA ILE A 107 4.88 3.35 -1.23
C ILE A 107 4.33 4.30 -2.29
N ALA A 108 5.22 4.94 -3.01
CA ALA A 108 4.90 5.99 -3.96
C ALA A 108 5.40 5.67 -5.37
N GLY A 109 4.68 6.13 -6.38
CA GLY A 109 5.23 6.29 -7.72
C GLY A 109 5.94 7.63 -7.84
N ASP A 110 6.87 7.74 -8.78
CA ASP A 110 7.64 8.98 -9.02
C ASP A 110 6.75 10.18 -9.34
N GLY A 111 5.66 9.97 -10.07
CA GLY A 111 4.69 11.03 -10.38
C GLY A 111 3.91 11.52 -9.17
N CYS A 112 3.43 10.62 -8.33
CA CYS A 112 2.68 10.95 -7.12
C CYS A 112 3.56 11.63 -6.07
N PHE A 113 4.77 11.10 -5.86
CA PHE A 113 5.72 11.66 -4.90
C PHE A 113 6.01 13.14 -5.17
N ARG A 114 6.14 13.53 -6.45
CA ARG A 114 6.37 14.93 -6.84
C ARG A 114 5.25 15.88 -6.46
N MET A 115 4.03 15.40 -6.28
CA MET A 115 2.88 16.27 -6.02
C MET A 115 2.95 16.95 -4.66
N ASN A 116 3.48 16.25 -3.65
CA ASN A 116 3.55 16.74 -2.27
C ASN A 116 4.93 16.57 -1.62
N LEU A 117 6.00 16.45 -2.42
CA LEU A 117 7.37 16.26 -1.91
C LEU A 117 7.82 17.39 -0.97
N ASN A 118 7.23 18.58 -1.06
CA ASN A 118 7.46 19.70 -0.16
C ASN A 118 7.15 19.37 1.31
N GLU A 119 6.29 18.39 1.58
CA GLU A 119 5.98 17.93 2.95
C GLU A 119 7.15 17.21 3.62
N LEU A 120 8.21 16.87 2.88
CA LEU A 120 9.47 16.43 3.49
C LEU A 120 10.08 17.50 4.38
N ALA A 121 9.84 18.80 4.10
CA ALA A 121 10.23 19.89 4.97
C ALA A 121 9.49 19.82 6.33
N THR A 122 8.21 19.45 6.32
CA THR A 122 7.42 19.20 7.54
C THR A 122 8.00 18.02 8.31
N ALA A 123 8.27 16.89 7.62
CA ALA A 123 8.89 15.72 8.23
C ALA A 123 10.22 16.04 8.91
N SER A 124 11.08 16.77 8.23
CA SER A 124 12.39 17.19 8.74
C SER A 124 12.27 18.16 9.92
N ARG A 125 11.43 19.19 9.78
CA ARG A 125 11.26 20.23 10.82
C ARG A 125 10.77 19.66 12.15
N TYR A 126 9.87 18.67 12.09
CA TYR A 126 9.23 18.10 13.27
C TYR A 126 9.78 16.73 13.66
N ASN A 127 10.88 16.29 13.04
CA ASN A 127 11.50 15.00 13.29
C ASN A 127 10.50 13.83 13.20
N ILE A 128 9.71 13.78 12.13
CA ILE A 128 8.74 12.72 11.86
C ILE A 128 9.40 11.69 10.94
N PRO A 129 10.00 10.61 11.45
CA PRO A 129 10.71 9.63 10.65
C PRO A 129 9.75 8.70 9.93
N VAL A 130 9.68 8.81 8.61
CA VAL A 130 8.97 7.90 7.70
C VAL A 130 9.93 7.35 6.67
N ILE A 131 9.61 6.21 6.10
CA ILE A 131 10.37 5.58 5.02
C ILE A 131 9.60 5.78 3.72
N GLU A 132 10.22 6.46 2.76
CA GLU A 132 9.67 6.66 1.42
C GLU A 132 10.27 5.63 0.46
N VAL A 133 9.43 4.78 -0.12
CA VAL A 133 9.81 3.81 -1.16
C VAL A 133 9.24 4.29 -2.49
N ILE A 134 10.12 4.84 -3.32
CA ILE A 134 9.71 5.42 -4.61
C ILE A 134 9.93 4.40 -5.73
N ILE A 135 8.83 3.94 -6.32
CA ILE A 135 8.81 3.08 -7.49
C ILE A 135 8.89 3.97 -8.74
N ASN A 136 10.12 4.18 -9.21
CA ASN A 136 10.37 5.03 -10.36
C ASN A 136 10.39 4.22 -11.65
N ASN A 137 9.32 4.32 -12.43
CA ASN A 137 9.22 3.75 -13.76
C ASN A 137 9.05 4.82 -14.87
N SER A 138 9.13 6.10 -14.49
CA SER A 138 9.02 7.27 -15.37
C SER A 138 7.73 7.33 -16.18
N VAL A 139 6.67 6.66 -15.72
CA VAL A 139 5.34 6.68 -16.36
C VAL A 139 4.22 6.70 -15.33
N LEU A 140 3.07 7.23 -15.70
CA LEU A 140 1.81 7.04 -14.98
C LEU A 140 1.24 5.67 -15.37
N GLY A 141 1.79 4.61 -14.76
CA GLY A 141 1.60 3.24 -15.19
C GLY A 141 0.14 2.77 -15.20
N MET A 142 -0.67 3.19 -14.23
CA MET A 142 -2.10 2.86 -14.19
C MET A 142 -2.86 3.55 -15.33
N VAL A 143 -2.55 4.80 -15.64
CA VAL A 143 -3.12 5.53 -16.78
C VAL A 143 -2.71 4.84 -18.08
N ARG A 144 -1.44 4.49 -18.23
CA ARG A 144 -0.95 3.73 -19.40
C ARG A 144 -1.68 2.40 -19.56
N GLN A 145 -1.88 1.67 -18.49
CA GLN A 145 -2.52 0.36 -18.52
C GLN A 145 -4.01 0.44 -18.86
N LEU A 146 -4.73 1.43 -18.34
CA LEU A 146 -6.18 1.50 -18.41
C LEU A 146 -6.70 2.46 -19.50
N SER A 147 -5.93 3.50 -19.84
CA SER A 147 -6.36 4.55 -20.78
C SER A 147 -5.76 4.38 -22.18
N LEU A 148 -4.53 3.86 -22.27
CA LEU A 148 -3.82 3.74 -23.55
C LEU A 148 -3.95 2.37 -24.21
N ILE A 149 -4.73 1.45 -23.64
CA ILE A 149 -4.90 0.11 -24.19
C ILE A 149 -5.71 0.12 -25.51
N HIS A 150 -6.40 1.20 -25.82
CA HIS A 150 -7.20 1.36 -27.04
C HIS A 150 -6.57 2.34 -28.07
N ILE A 151 -5.35 2.81 -27.81
CA ILE A 151 -4.54 3.61 -28.72
C ILE A 151 -3.37 2.75 -29.24
#